data_eb3c1bd88e587dffa35f297f44b638f8
#
_entry.id   eb3c1bd88e587dffa35f297f44b638f8
#
_cell.length_a   1.000
_cell.length_b   1.000
_cell.length_c   1.000
_cell.angle_alpha   90.00
_cell.angle_beta   90.00
_cell.angle_gamma   90.00
#
_symmetry.space_group_name_H-M   'P 1'
#
loop_
_entity.id
_entity.type
_entity.pdbx_description
1 polymer ?
#
loop_
_entity_poly.entity_id
_entity_poly.type
_entity_poly.pdbx_seq_one_letter_code
_entity_poly.pdbx_strand_id
1 'polypeptide(L)'
;MTTIKTSLRLFAIATAFATIVPQASAAATDANAKPSVVIVHGAFADGSDWAKVIPLLQAKGIKVTAVQNPLTSLADDVAATRRAISAQPGKVVLVGHSWGGTVITDAGQHDKVRSLVYVAAFAPDAGKSTAETGEGYPAAPGTKRFVADGEGFLSLPESAMREDFAQDVTPAQAAVMTATQGPIQAKAFADKVTAAAWTSKPSWFIVSARDRMIDPGLQHAMAKKIGAKTTELAASHVPQQSRPAEVAKVILDAVAATK
;
A
#
# COMPACT_ATOMS: atom_id res chain seq x y z
N MET A 1 91.63 -1.68 8.46
CA MET A 1 90.33 -2.41 8.16
C MET A 1 89.35 -2.08 9.21
N THR A 2 88.47 -1.13 8.94
CA THR A 2 87.51 -0.56 9.94
C THR A 2 86.09 -0.96 9.50
N THR A 3 85.45 -1.83 10.26
CA THR A 3 84.12 -2.35 9.99
C THR A 3 83.04 -1.40 10.57
N ILE A 4 82.24 -0.79 9.73
CA ILE A 4 81.12 0.05 10.08
C ILE A 4 79.89 -0.87 10.24
N LYS A 5 79.31 -0.90 11.48
CA LYS A 5 78.03 -1.58 11.74
C LYS A 5 76.91 -0.58 11.56
N THR A 6 76.06 -0.78 10.53
CA THR A 6 74.86 0.02 10.31
C THR A 6 73.70 -0.65 11.01
N SER A 7 73.15 0.04 12.01
CA SER A 7 71.95 -0.39 12.76
C SER A 7 70.70 0.13 12.04
N LEU A 8 69.88 -0.77 11.49
CA LEU A 8 68.60 -0.49 10.89
C LEU A 8 67.51 -0.42 11.99
N ARG A 9 66.98 0.78 12.26
CA ARG A 9 65.82 0.95 13.19
C ARG A 9 64.54 0.86 12.38
N LEU A 10 63.73 -0.22 12.59
CA LEU A 10 62.37 -0.34 12.09
C LEU A 10 61.45 0.58 12.91
N PHE A 11 60.84 1.59 12.26
CA PHE A 11 59.73 2.34 12.80
C PHE A 11 58.41 1.62 12.47
N ALA A 12 57.77 1.03 13.48
CA ALA A 12 56.41 0.51 13.35
C ALA A 12 55.41 1.69 13.48
N ILE A 13 54.76 2.02 12.35
CA ILE A 13 53.65 2.99 12.37
C ILE A 13 52.35 2.17 12.66
N ALA A 14 51.86 2.33 13.91
CA ALA A 14 50.55 1.81 14.30
C ALA A 14 49.45 2.74 13.77
N THR A 15 48.80 2.37 12.70
CA THR A 15 47.59 3.04 12.18
C THR A 15 46.39 2.62 13.02
N ALA A 16 45.92 3.47 13.91
CA ALA A 16 44.66 3.28 14.63
C ALA A 16 43.51 3.58 13.71
N PHE A 17 42.79 2.55 13.23
CA PHE A 17 41.50 2.71 12.60
C PHE A 17 40.44 3.02 13.64
N ALA A 18 40.03 4.30 13.75
CA ALA A 18 38.85 4.70 14.51
C ALA A 18 37.61 4.24 13.74
N THR A 19 36.95 3.19 14.22
CA THR A 19 35.64 2.77 13.71
C THR A 19 34.59 3.80 14.14
N ILE A 20 34.17 4.66 13.21
CA ILE A 20 33.01 5.53 13.38
C ILE A 20 31.78 4.64 13.32
N VAL A 21 31.25 4.25 14.48
CA VAL A 21 29.92 3.63 14.57
C VAL A 21 28.91 4.77 14.37
N PRO A 22 28.06 4.73 13.31
CA PRO A 22 27.03 5.73 13.17
C PRO A 22 26.04 5.56 14.32
N GLN A 23 26.01 6.55 15.21
CA GLN A 23 25.05 6.63 16.29
C GLN A 23 23.69 6.93 15.62
N ALA A 24 22.78 5.93 15.57
CA ALA A 24 21.42 6.12 15.14
C ALA A 24 20.76 7.13 16.08
N SER A 25 20.67 8.38 15.65
CA SER A 25 19.89 9.40 16.33
C SER A 25 18.43 8.92 16.35
N ALA A 26 17.94 8.52 17.53
CA ALA A 26 16.51 8.31 17.71
C ALA A 26 15.83 9.66 17.46
N ALA A 27 15.18 9.79 16.30
CA ALA A 27 14.39 10.97 16.00
C ALA A 27 13.34 11.12 17.09
N ALA A 28 13.41 12.21 17.85
CA ALA A 28 12.39 12.53 18.85
C ALA A 28 11.03 12.54 18.16
N THR A 29 10.10 11.70 18.61
CA THR A 29 8.72 11.68 18.12
C THR A 29 8.07 12.97 18.62
N ASP A 30 7.84 13.92 17.72
CA ASP A 30 7.02 15.09 18.02
C ASP A 30 5.59 14.61 18.23
N ALA A 31 5.11 14.61 19.46
CA ALA A 31 3.77 14.16 19.84
C ALA A 31 2.66 14.99 19.16
N ASN A 32 2.99 16.17 18.64
CA ASN A 32 2.07 17.07 17.92
C ASN A 32 2.21 16.97 16.39
N ALA A 33 3.13 16.16 15.87
CA ALA A 33 3.26 16.00 14.42
C ALA A 33 2.02 15.35 13.83
N LYS A 34 1.57 15.86 12.67
CA LYS A 34 0.49 15.23 11.91
C LYS A 34 0.85 13.79 11.60
N PRO A 35 -0.12 12.85 11.61
CA PRO A 35 0.13 11.48 11.17
C PRO A 35 0.68 11.45 9.74
N SER A 36 1.60 10.53 9.48
CA SER A 36 2.00 10.21 8.11
C SER A 36 0.93 9.35 7.44
N VAL A 37 0.83 9.43 6.12
CA VAL A 37 -0.02 8.54 5.31
C VAL A 37 0.88 7.54 4.59
N VAL A 38 0.62 6.25 4.79
CA VAL A 38 1.23 5.15 4.02
C VAL A 38 0.16 4.56 3.12
N ILE A 39 0.45 4.51 1.82
CA ILE A 39 -0.50 4.09 0.78
C ILE A 39 -0.02 2.79 0.17
N VAL A 40 -0.94 1.83 0.03
CA VAL A 40 -0.71 0.49 -0.51
C VAL A 40 -1.58 0.31 -1.75
N HIS A 41 -0.96 0.18 -2.91
CA HIS A 41 -1.65 -0.03 -4.18
C HIS A 41 -2.23 -1.44 -4.30
N GLY A 42 -3.16 -1.63 -5.24
CA GLY A 42 -3.78 -2.91 -5.56
C GLY A 42 -2.95 -3.78 -6.51
N ALA A 43 -3.50 -4.93 -6.91
CA ALA A 43 -3.05 -5.70 -8.05
C ALA A 43 -3.18 -4.87 -9.33
N PHE A 44 -2.39 -5.18 -10.35
CA PHE A 44 -2.43 -4.51 -11.66
C PHE A 44 -2.15 -3.00 -11.59
N ALA A 45 -1.44 -2.56 -10.54
CA ALA A 45 -1.08 -1.17 -10.31
C ALA A 45 0.30 -1.08 -9.66
N ASP A 46 0.78 0.12 -9.46
CA ASP A 46 1.97 0.46 -8.68
C ASP A 46 1.75 1.73 -7.85
N GLY A 47 2.77 2.19 -7.13
CA GLY A 47 2.65 3.39 -6.30
C GLY A 47 2.31 4.67 -7.08
N SER A 48 2.56 4.74 -8.40
CA SER A 48 2.25 5.89 -9.24
C SER A 48 0.74 6.05 -9.49
N ASP A 49 -0.05 5.00 -9.25
CA ASP A 49 -1.51 5.07 -9.29
C ASP A 49 -2.10 6.13 -8.34
N TRP A 50 -1.31 6.58 -7.39
CA TRP A 50 -1.67 7.62 -6.43
C TRP A 50 -1.13 9.02 -6.75
N ALA A 51 -0.52 9.20 -7.94
CA ALA A 51 0.15 10.44 -8.32
C ALA A 51 -0.75 11.69 -8.28
N LYS A 52 -2.07 11.53 -8.45
CA LYS A 52 -3.03 12.64 -8.35
C LYS A 52 -3.46 12.96 -6.91
N VAL A 53 -3.42 11.98 -6.00
CA VAL A 53 -3.82 12.15 -4.59
C VAL A 53 -2.64 12.64 -3.73
N ILE A 54 -1.44 12.14 -3.97
CA ILE A 54 -0.23 12.46 -3.19
C ILE A 54 -0.01 13.97 -3.07
N PRO A 55 -0.03 14.78 -4.14
CA PRO A 55 0.18 16.22 -4.04
C PRO A 55 -0.88 16.93 -3.20
N LEU A 56 -2.14 16.44 -3.24
CA LEU A 56 -3.24 17.02 -2.47
C LEU A 56 -3.03 16.84 -0.95
N LEU A 57 -2.49 15.69 -0.55
CA LEU A 57 -2.13 15.42 0.84
C LEU A 57 -0.90 16.21 1.27
N GLN A 58 0.14 16.26 0.41
CA GLN A 58 1.38 17.01 0.66
C GLN A 58 1.12 18.52 0.80
N ALA A 59 0.20 19.09 0.02
CA ALA A 59 -0.24 20.49 0.13
C ALA A 59 -0.89 20.80 1.50
N LYS A 60 -1.36 19.79 2.24
CA LYS A 60 -1.82 19.91 3.63
C LYS A 60 -0.74 19.62 4.67
N GLY A 61 0.51 19.50 4.25
CA GLY A 61 1.65 19.22 5.13
C GLY A 61 1.68 17.78 5.64
N ILE A 62 1.04 16.82 4.93
CA ILE A 62 1.06 15.41 5.28
C ILE A 62 2.26 14.75 4.60
N LYS A 63 3.05 14.01 5.37
CA LYS A 63 4.08 13.13 4.84
C LYS A 63 3.42 11.89 4.24
N VAL A 64 3.69 11.62 2.97
CA VAL A 64 3.09 10.49 2.24
C VAL A 64 4.19 9.55 1.77
N THR A 65 3.95 8.25 1.91
CA THR A 65 4.79 7.18 1.34
C THR A 65 3.89 6.20 0.60
N ALA A 66 4.10 6.04 -0.70
CA ALA A 66 3.48 4.98 -1.49
C ALA A 66 4.39 3.75 -1.47
N VAL A 67 3.85 2.63 -1.03
CA VAL A 67 4.55 1.34 -1.02
C VAL A 67 4.61 0.80 -2.43
N GLN A 68 5.71 0.13 -2.78
CA GLN A 68 5.81 -0.68 -3.97
C GLN A 68 5.67 -2.15 -3.53
N ASN A 69 4.50 -2.71 -3.76
CA ASN A 69 4.20 -4.09 -3.41
C ASN A 69 4.91 -5.04 -4.38
N PRO A 70 5.61 -6.08 -3.90
CA PRO A 70 6.17 -7.12 -4.76
C PRO A 70 5.13 -7.91 -5.57
N LEU A 71 3.89 -8.01 -5.06
CA LEU A 71 2.79 -8.77 -5.67
C LEU A 71 3.09 -10.27 -5.86
N THR A 72 4.05 -10.80 -5.11
CA THR A 72 4.46 -12.22 -5.14
C THR A 72 3.70 -13.09 -4.13
N SER A 73 3.31 -12.51 -2.99
CA SER A 73 2.50 -13.13 -1.95
C SER A 73 1.93 -12.05 -1.02
N LEU A 74 0.89 -12.38 -0.24
CA LEU A 74 0.41 -11.50 0.83
C LEU A 74 1.51 -11.20 1.84
N ALA A 75 2.31 -12.19 2.21
CA ALA A 75 3.38 -12.04 3.19
C ALA A 75 4.45 -11.03 2.74
N ASP A 76 4.83 -11.05 1.47
CA ASP A 76 5.83 -10.12 0.91
C ASP A 76 5.28 -8.68 0.88
N ASP A 77 4.03 -8.49 0.48
CA ASP A 77 3.38 -7.19 0.41
C ASP A 77 3.16 -6.61 1.82
N VAL A 78 2.76 -7.45 2.79
CA VAL A 78 2.68 -7.09 4.21
C VAL A 78 4.04 -6.69 4.75
N ALA A 79 5.11 -7.44 4.43
CA ALA A 79 6.46 -7.11 4.87
C ALA A 79 6.95 -5.78 4.28
N ALA A 80 6.69 -5.50 2.99
CA ALA A 80 6.99 -4.22 2.35
C ALA A 80 6.24 -3.07 3.03
N THR A 81 4.95 -3.25 3.30
CA THR A 81 4.10 -2.28 3.98
C THR A 81 4.58 -2.01 5.41
N ARG A 82 4.91 -3.04 6.18
CA ARG A 82 5.44 -2.89 7.56
C ARG A 82 6.76 -2.13 7.58
N ARG A 83 7.66 -2.34 6.62
CA ARG A 83 8.89 -1.55 6.48
C ARG A 83 8.59 -0.06 6.25
N ALA A 84 7.63 0.23 5.35
CA ALA A 84 7.21 1.61 5.09
C ALA A 84 6.58 2.29 6.32
N ILE A 85 5.75 1.56 7.09
CA ILE A 85 5.17 2.04 8.35
C ILE A 85 6.27 2.30 9.38
N SER A 86 7.21 1.36 9.57
CA SER A 86 8.30 1.47 10.54
C SER A 86 9.18 2.69 10.29
N ALA A 87 9.41 3.05 9.02
CA ALA A 87 10.20 4.21 8.60
C ALA A 87 9.50 5.56 8.87
N GLN A 88 8.21 5.57 9.27
CA GLN A 88 7.55 6.83 9.61
C GLN A 88 7.95 7.33 11.00
N PRO A 89 8.06 8.66 11.20
CA PRO A 89 8.51 9.23 12.48
C PRO A 89 7.49 9.05 13.62
N GLY A 90 6.19 8.87 13.29
CA GLY A 90 5.11 8.84 14.29
C GLY A 90 3.93 8.00 13.85
N LYS A 91 2.73 8.47 14.21
CA LYS A 91 1.45 7.82 13.90
C LYS A 91 1.23 7.72 12.39
N VAL A 92 0.52 6.68 11.97
CA VAL A 92 0.25 6.37 10.56
C VAL A 92 -1.25 6.20 10.32
N VAL A 93 -1.75 6.84 9.29
CA VAL A 93 -2.99 6.47 8.60
C VAL A 93 -2.59 5.55 7.44
N LEU A 94 -3.10 4.33 7.44
CA LEU A 94 -2.76 3.31 6.44
C LEU A 94 -3.90 3.21 5.43
N VAL A 95 -3.57 3.41 4.15
CA VAL A 95 -4.54 3.45 3.04
C VAL A 95 -4.29 2.27 2.12
N GLY A 96 -5.33 1.52 1.76
CA GLY A 96 -5.24 0.39 0.83
C GLY A 96 -6.29 0.46 -0.27
N HIS A 97 -5.86 0.30 -1.52
CA HIS A 97 -6.72 0.17 -2.68
C HIS A 97 -6.83 -1.30 -3.09
N SER A 98 -8.04 -1.76 -3.41
CA SER A 98 -8.26 -3.09 -3.98
C SER A 98 -7.60 -4.22 -3.16
N TRP A 99 -6.71 -5.01 -3.76
CA TRP A 99 -5.84 -5.98 -3.08
C TRP A 99 -5.07 -5.37 -1.89
N GLY A 100 -4.63 -4.11 -2.03
CA GLY A 100 -3.98 -3.38 -0.94
C GLY A 100 -4.83 -3.29 0.34
N GLY A 101 -6.15 -3.43 0.24
CA GLY A 101 -7.04 -3.55 1.39
C GLY A 101 -6.80 -4.82 2.20
N THR A 102 -6.57 -5.96 1.53
CA THR A 102 -6.15 -7.21 2.19
C THR A 102 -4.81 -7.03 2.90
N VAL A 103 -3.86 -6.37 2.23
CA VAL A 103 -2.54 -6.09 2.79
C VAL A 103 -2.63 -5.21 4.04
N ILE A 104 -3.41 -4.10 4.00
CA ILE A 104 -3.55 -3.21 5.17
C ILE A 104 -4.36 -3.85 6.30
N THR A 105 -5.21 -4.81 5.99
CA THR A 105 -5.96 -5.57 7.00
C THR A 105 -4.99 -6.34 7.91
N ASP A 106 -3.93 -6.92 7.36
CA ASP A 106 -2.89 -7.62 8.12
C ASP A 106 -1.83 -6.66 8.68
N ALA A 107 -1.22 -5.85 7.81
CA ALA A 107 -0.13 -4.93 8.19
C ALA A 107 -0.57 -3.87 9.22
N GLY A 108 -1.86 -3.56 9.27
CA GLY A 108 -2.46 -2.55 10.15
C GLY A 108 -2.38 -2.87 11.64
N GLN A 109 -1.98 -4.08 12.03
CA GLN A 109 -1.70 -4.42 13.44
C GLN A 109 -0.48 -3.67 14.00
N HIS A 110 0.37 -3.09 13.15
CA HIS A 110 1.56 -2.36 13.57
C HIS A 110 1.22 -1.20 14.51
N ASP A 111 2.01 -1.03 15.60
CA ASP A 111 1.73 -0.09 16.69
C ASP A 111 1.63 1.39 16.25
N LYS A 112 2.31 1.79 15.18
CA LYS A 112 2.20 3.14 14.64
C LYS A 112 0.88 3.39 13.91
N VAL A 113 0.18 2.35 13.43
CA VAL A 113 -1.09 2.51 12.69
C VAL A 113 -2.20 2.88 13.67
N ARG A 114 -2.89 3.97 13.36
CA ARG A 114 -4.00 4.50 14.16
C ARG A 114 -5.35 4.41 13.47
N SER A 115 -5.36 4.40 12.14
CA SER A 115 -6.59 4.28 11.36
C SER A 115 -6.33 3.67 9.99
N LEU A 116 -7.38 3.14 9.39
CA LEU A 116 -7.36 2.46 8.10
C LEU A 116 -8.31 3.17 7.12
N VAL A 117 -7.90 3.26 5.86
CA VAL A 117 -8.75 3.76 4.77
C VAL A 117 -8.75 2.74 3.65
N TYR A 118 -9.89 2.17 3.37
CA TYR A 118 -10.13 1.22 2.29
C TYR A 118 -10.69 1.97 1.09
N VAL A 119 -10.09 1.82 -0.07
CA VAL A 119 -10.50 2.50 -1.31
C VAL A 119 -10.82 1.47 -2.36
N ALA A 120 -12.11 1.27 -2.69
CA ALA A 120 -12.56 0.21 -3.59
C ALA A 120 -11.84 -1.13 -3.30
N ALA A 121 -11.88 -1.60 -2.04
CA ALA A 121 -10.89 -2.54 -1.53
C ALA A 121 -11.53 -3.75 -0.83
N PHE A 122 -10.75 -4.82 -0.66
CA PHE A 122 -11.11 -5.96 0.17
C PHE A 122 -10.79 -5.69 1.65
N ALA A 123 -11.63 -6.23 2.54
CA ALA A 123 -11.45 -6.17 4.00
C ALA A 123 -11.73 -7.55 4.63
N PRO A 124 -10.83 -8.53 4.44
CA PRO A 124 -11.01 -9.90 4.94
C PRO A 124 -11.12 -9.98 6.46
N ASP A 125 -11.77 -11.01 6.95
CA ASP A 125 -11.68 -11.45 8.35
C ASP A 125 -10.34 -12.15 8.61
N ALA A 126 -9.92 -12.21 9.86
CA ALA A 126 -8.78 -13.03 10.26
C ALA A 126 -8.98 -14.50 9.85
N GLY A 127 -7.96 -15.12 9.28
CA GLY A 127 -8.01 -16.47 8.73
C GLY A 127 -8.73 -16.60 7.39
N LYS A 128 -9.17 -15.49 6.77
CA LYS A 128 -9.80 -15.47 5.45
C LYS A 128 -8.86 -14.86 4.40
N SER A 129 -9.05 -15.26 3.16
CA SER A 129 -8.34 -14.73 1.99
C SER A 129 -9.22 -13.73 1.22
N THR A 130 -8.61 -13.04 0.25
CA THR A 130 -9.34 -12.19 -0.71
C THR A 130 -10.37 -12.98 -1.49
N ALA A 131 -10.02 -14.16 -1.97
CA ALA A 131 -10.93 -15.04 -2.72
C ALA A 131 -12.14 -15.45 -1.88
N GLU A 132 -11.93 -15.91 -0.65
CA GLU A 132 -13.00 -16.29 0.28
C GLU A 132 -13.89 -15.09 0.67
N THR A 133 -13.35 -13.86 0.68
CA THR A 133 -14.12 -12.65 1.01
C THR A 133 -15.15 -12.33 -0.06
N GLY A 134 -14.90 -12.70 -1.32
CA GLY A 134 -15.82 -12.48 -2.45
C GLY A 134 -16.88 -13.56 -2.61
N GLU A 135 -16.82 -14.66 -1.85
CA GLU A 135 -17.77 -15.76 -1.97
C GLU A 135 -19.22 -15.30 -1.67
N GLY A 136 -20.16 -15.78 -2.49
CA GLY A 136 -21.58 -15.42 -2.37
C GLY A 136 -21.98 -14.14 -3.08
N TYR A 137 -21.04 -13.38 -3.67
CA TYR A 137 -21.32 -12.21 -4.48
C TYR A 137 -21.10 -12.49 -5.96
N PRO A 138 -21.77 -11.75 -6.87
CA PRO A 138 -21.55 -11.90 -8.29
C PRO A 138 -20.08 -11.67 -8.66
N ALA A 139 -19.50 -12.55 -9.47
CA ALA A 139 -18.17 -12.34 -10.02
C ALA A 139 -18.17 -11.08 -10.89
N ALA A 140 -17.36 -10.09 -10.51
CA ALA A 140 -17.25 -8.84 -11.25
C ALA A 140 -16.71 -9.09 -12.68
N PRO A 141 -17.20 -8.34 -13.70
CA PRO A 141 -16.85 -8.61 -15.11
C PRO A 141 -15.34 -8.65 -15.38
N GLY A 142 -14.58 -7.74 -14.78
CA GLY A 142 -13.14 -7.62 -15.01
C GLY A 142 -12.34 -8.81 -14.49
N THR A 143 -12.84 -9.53 -13.47
CA THR A 143 -12.13 -10.71 -12.93
C THR A 143 -12.06 -11.88 -13.92
N LYS A 144 -12.93 -11.89 -14.93
CA LYS A 144 -12.95 -12.91 -16.00
C LYS A 144 -11.95 -12.62 -17.12
N ARG A 145 -11.25 -11.48 -17.03
CA ARG A 145 -10.36 -10.98 -18.10
C ARG A 145 -8.88 -11.05 -17.74
N PHE A 146 -8.54 -11.65 -16.60
CA PHE A 146 -7.15 -11.86 -16.22
C PHE A 146 -6.42 -12.75 -17.22
N VAL A 147 -5.21 -12.38 -17.55
CA VAL A 147 -4.29 -13.16 -18.39
C VAL A 147 -3.16 -13.66 -17.51
N ALA A 148 -3.01 -14.99 -17.47
CA ALA A 148 -1.90 -15.61 -16.75
C ALA A 148 -0.69 -15.78 -17.66
N ASP A 149 0.52 -15.55 -17.14
CA ASP A 149 1.75 -15.95 -17.77
C ASP A 149 2.15 -17.40 -17.42
N GLY A 150 3.30 -17.86 -17.95
CA GLY A 150 3.79 -19.23 -17.73
C GLY A 150 4.22 -19.51 -16.27
N GLU A 151 4.36 -18.49 -15.44
CA GLU A 151 4.77 -18.59 -14.02
C GLU A 151 3.61 -18.36 -13.05
N GLY A 152 2.41 -18.14 -13.58
CA GLY A 152 1.17 -17.96 -12.81
C GLY A 152 0.96 -16.55 -12.29
N PHE A 153 1.64 -15.55 -12.87
CA PHE A 153 1.31 -14.16 -12.62
C PHE A 153 0.18 -13.69 -13.51
N LEU A 154 -0.73 -12.93 -12.94
CA LEU A 154 -1.89 -12.36 -13.62
C LEU A 154 -1.65 -10.91 -14.00
N SER A 155 -2.10 -10.54 -15.18
CA SER A 155 -2.15 -9.17 -15.70
C SER A 155 -3.51 -8.87 -16.31
N LEU A 156 -3.77 -7.57 -16.57
CA LEU A 156 -4.94 -7.11 -17.32
C LEU A 156 -4.50 -6.68 -18.73
N PRO A 157 -5.14 -7.19 -19.80
CA PRO A 157 -4.94 -6.64 -21.13
C PRO A 157 -5.49 -5.22 -21.21
N GLU A 158 -4.98 -4.40 -22.15
CA GLU A 158 -5.39 -3.00 -22.30
C GLU A 158 -6.90 -2.81 -22.39
N SER A 159 -7.59 -3.71 -23.11
CA SER A 159 -9.04 -3.65 -23.21
C SER A 159 -9.75 -3.80 -21.86
N ALA A 160 -9.27 -4.70 -20.99
CA ALA A 160 -9.84 -4.87 -19.65
C ALA A 160 -9.48 -3.69 -18.73
N MET A 161 -8.28 -3.16 -18.86
CA MET A 161 -7.89 -1.94 -18.15
C MET A 161 -8.83 -0.78 -18.47
N ARG A 162 -9.18 -0.61 -19.74
CA ARG A 162 -10.06 0.47 -20.22
C ARG A 162 -11.54 0.25 -19.95
N GLU A 163 -12.02 -0.99 -19.94
CA GLU A 163 -13.45 -1.28 -19.90
C GLU A 163 -13.94 -1.69 -18.50
N ASP A 164 -13.05 -2.23 -17.67
CA ASP A 164 -13.42 -2.81 -16.38
C ASP A 164 -12.64 -2.24 -15.20
N PHE A 165 -11.37 -1.90 -15.37
CA PHE A 165 -10.53 -1.40 -14.27
C PHE A 165 -10.63 0.12 -14.13
N ALA A 166 -10.53 0.85 -15.24
CA ALA A 166 -10.37 2.30 -15.25
C ALA A 166 -11.25 2.96 -16.34
N GLN A 167 -12.52 2.57 -16.44
CA GLN A 167 -13.42 3.02 -17.51
C GLN A 167 -13.83 4.50 -17.43
N ASP A 168 -13.43 5.22 -16.40
CA ASP A 168 -13.71 6.65 -16.20
C ASP A 168 -12.46 7.54 -16.25
N VAL A 169 -11.32 7.00 -16.70
CA VAL A 169 -10.14 7.79 -17.06
C VAL A 169 -10.00 7.91 -18.58
N THR A 170 -9.09 8.78 -19.03
CA THR A 170 -8.83 8.92 -20.48
C THR A 170 -8.15 7.68 -21.05
N PRO A 171 -8.33 7.38 -22.36
CA PRO A 171 -7.63 6.27 -23.00
C PRO A 171 -6.11 6.33 -22.84
N ALA A 172 -5.51 7.54 -22.91
CA ALA A 172 -4.07 7.71 -22.70
C ALA A 172 -3.63 7.34 -21.28
N GLN A 173 -4.43 7.68 -20.27
CA GLN A 173 -4.15 7.28 -18.90
C GLN A 173 -4.27 5.76 -18.73
N ALA A 174 -5.32 5.13 -19.26
CA ALA A 174 -5.48 3.68 -19.20
C ALA A 174 -4.34 2.94 -19.91
N ALA A 175 -3.82 3.47 -21.03
CA ALA A 175 -2.65 2.91 -21.72
C ALA A 175 -1.38 2.97 -20.83
N VAL A 176 -1.15 4.09 -20.13
CA VAL A 176 -0.05 4.19 -19.17
C VAL A 176 -0.24 3.18 -18.03
N MET A 177 -1.44 3.10 -17.45
CA MET A 177 -1.74 2.12 -16.38
C MET A 177 -1.50 0.68 -16.84
N THR A 178 -1.85 0.36 -18.09
CA THR A 178 -1.54 -0.97 -18.67
C THR A 178 -0.05 -1.23 -18.75
N ALA A 179 0.74 -0.23 -19.12
CA ALA A 179 2.20 -0.37 -19.26
C ALA A 179 2.94 -0.44 -17.91
N THR A 180 2.39 0.20 -16.87
CA THR A 180 3.03 0.28 -15.53
C THR A 180 2.48 -0.72 -14.53
N GLN A 181 1.44 -1.47 -14.86
CA GLN A 181 0.84 -2.43 -13.94
C GLN A 181 1.86 -3.46 -13.44
N GLY A 182 1.86 -3.73 -12.13
CA GLY A 182 2.54 -4.86 -11.54
C GLY A 182 1.69 -6.13 -11.69
N PRO A 183 2.18 -7.20 -12.36
CA PRO A 183 1.49 -8.48 -12.37
C PRO A 183 1.50 -9.10 -10.97
N ILE A 184 0.39 -9.73 -10.57
CA ILE A 184 0.25 -10.37 -9.26
C ILE A 184 0.28 -11.89 -9.39
N GLN A 185 0.99 -12.55 -8.48
CA GLN A 185 0.94 -14.01 -8.39
C GLN A 185 -0.47 -14.47 -8.01
N ALA A 186 -1.09 -15.31 -8.86
CA ALA A 186 -2.49 -15.75 -8.70
C ALA A 186 -2.78 -16.35 -7.32
N LYS A 187 -1.83 -17.14 -6.78
CA LYS A 187 -1.97 -17.77 -5.46
C LYS A 187 -2.09 -16.77 -4.31
N ALA A 188 -1.60 -15.52 -4.47
CA ALA A 188 -1.68 -14.50 -3.44
C ALA A 188 -3.14 -14.21 -3.03
N PHE A 189 -4.09 -14.32 -3.97
CA PHE A 189 -5.51 -14.14 -3.65
C PHE A 189 -6.09 -15.21 -2.72
N ALA A 190 -5.42 -16.36 -2.57
CA ALA A 190 -5.78 -17.43 -1.65
C ALA A 190 -5.01 -17.35 -0.32
N ASP A 191 -4.01 -16.48 -0.20
CA ASP A 191 -3.29 -16.27 1.05
C ASP A 191 -4.21 -15.65 2.09
N LYS A 192 -4.13 -16.17 3.33
CA LYS A 192 -5.02 -15.76 4.42
C LYS A 192 -4.38 -14.69 5.29
N VAL A 193 -5.16 -13.65 5.63
CA VAL A 193 -4.71 -12.66 6.61
C VAL A 193 -4.56 -13.29 7.99
N THR A 194 -3.51 -12.94 8.70
CA THR A 194 -3.23 -13.50 10.03
C THR A 194 -4.05 -12.82 11.12
N ALA A 195 -4.36 -11.53 10.93
CA ALA A 195 -5.16 -10.73 11.85
C ALA A 195 -5.91 -9.63 11.09
N ALA A 196 -7.08 -9.24 11.59
CA ALA A 196 -7.91 -8.21 11.00
C ALA A 196 -7.78 -6.89 11.78
N ALA A 197 -6.93 -5.97 11.33
CA ALA A 197 -6.66 -4.71 12.04
C ALA A 197 -7.90 -3.83 12.23
N TRP A 198 -8.88 -3.91 11.35
CA TRP A 198 -10.14 -3.17 11.42
C TRP A 198 -10.99 -3.53 12.66
N THR A 199 -10.74 -4.66 13.32
CA THR A 199 -11.43 -5.01 14.58
C THR A 199 -11.06 -4.08 15.74
N SER A 200 -9.90 -3.40 15.65
CA SER A 200 -9.39 -2.53 16.72
C SER A 200 -9.03 -1.12 16.24
N LYS A 201 -9.08 -0.86 14.95
CA LYS A 201 -8.71 0.43 14.36
C LYS A 201 -9.92 1.12 13.72
N PRO A 202 -10.14 2.43 13.98
CA PRO A 202 -11.13 3.19 13.24
C PRO A 202 -10.87 3.09 11.73
N SER A 203 -11.93 2.86 10.96
CA SER A 203 -11.85 2.59 9.54
C SER A 203 -12.73 3.53 8.72
N TRP A 204 -12.26 3.88 7.53
CA TRP A 204 -13.01 4.57 6.48
C TRP A 204 -13.05 3.68 5.25
N PHE A 205 -14.12 3.79 4.48
CA PHE A 205 -14.29 3.01 3.27
C PHE A 205 -14.85 3.88 2.14
N ILE A 206 -14.17 3.89 1.00
CA ILE A 206 -14.66 4.49 -0.23
C ILE A 206 -15.20 3.36 -1.11
N VAL A 207 -16.51 3.37 -1.33
CA VAL A 207 -17.20 2.46 -2.24
C VAL A 207 -17.23 3.08 -3.63
N SER A 208 -16.81 2.34 -4.64
CA SER A 208 -16.89 2.72 -6.05
C SER A 208 -18.15 2.15 -6.67
N ALA A 209 -19.17 3.00 -6.90
CA ALA A 209 -20.51 2.56 -7.34
C ALA A 209 -20.55 1.96 -8.77
N ARG A 210 -19.51 2.20 -9.57
CA ARG A 210 -19.40 1.65 -10.94
C ARG A 210 -18.21 0.71 -11.08
N ASP A 211 -17.76 0.12 -9.97
CA ASP A 211 -16.67 -0.83 -9.95
C ASP A 211 -17.03 -2.11 -10.71
N ARG A 212 -16.15 -2.56 -11.60
CA ARG A 212 -16.27 -3.77 -12.39
C ARG A 212 -15.18 -4.81 -12.04
N MET A 213 -14.37 -4.54 -10.98
CA MET A 213 -13.36 -5.46 -10.43
C MET A 213 -13.80 -6.05 -9.09
N ILE A 214 -14.51 -5.27 -8.26
CA ILE A 214 -15.13 -5.71 -7.01
C ILE A 214 -16.58 -5.28 -7.03
N ASP A 215 -17.51 -6.22 -6.87
CA ASP A 215 -18.94 -5.93 -6.84
C ASP A 215 -19.25 -4.81 -5.79
N PRO A 216 -19.97 -3.74 -6.17
CA PRO A 216 -20.29 -2.65 -5.23
C PRO A 216 -21.10 -3.12 -4.02
N GLY A 217 -21.96 -4.13 -4.17
CA GLY A 217 -22.70 -4.74 -3.07
C GLY A 217 -21.78 -5.43 -2.06
N LEU A 218 -20.72 -6.11 -2.56
CA LEU A 218 -19.67 -6.66 -1.68
C LEU A 218 -18.90 -5.54 -0.95
N GLN A 219 -18.56 -4.44 -1.64
CA GLN A 219 -17.88 -3.31 -1.00
C GLN A 219 -18.73 -2.71 0.13
N HIS A 220 -20.03 -2.51 -0.10
CA HIS A 220 -20.97 -2.05 0.94
C HIS A 220 -21.06 -3.03 2.12
N ALA A 221 -21.14 -4.32 1.83
CA ALA A 221 -21.20 -5.34 2.89
C ALA A 221 -19.94 -5.35 3.74
N MET A 222 -18.75 -5.26 3.12
CA MET A 222 -17.48 -5.15 3.85
C MET A 222 -17.41 -3.86 4.67
N ALA A 223 -17.76 -2.71 4.10
CA ALA A 223 -17.77 -1.42 4.79
C ALA A 223 -18.68 -1.45 6.02
N LYS A 224 -19.87 -2.03 5.89
CA LYS A 224 -20.83 -2.22 7.00
C LYS A 224 -20.26 -3.17 8.06
N LYS A 225 -19.71 -4.33 7.65
CA LYS A 225 -19.14 -5.35 8.53
C LYS A 225 -18.04 -4.78 9.42
N ILE A 226 -17.12 -3.99 8.84
CA ILE A 226 -16.01 -3.41 9.58
C ILE A 226 -16.36 -2.11 10.34
N GLY A 227 -17.61 -1.68 10.30
CA GLY A 227 -18.08 -0.46 10.96
C GLY A 227 -17.44 0.82 10.41
N ALA A 228 -17.05 0.83 9.13
CA ALA A 228 -16.35 1.95 8.52
C ALA A 228 -17.24 3.17 8.31
N LYS A 229 -16.63 4.36 8.40
CA LYS A 229 -17.24 5.58 7.87
C LYS A 229 -17.21 5.51 6.35
N THR A 230 -18.38 5.28 5.74
CA THR A 230 -18.50 5.00 4.31
C THR A 230 -18.77 6.25 3.50
N THR A 231 -18.08 6.39 2.38
CA THR A 231 -18.32 7.38 1.32
C THR A 231 -18.49 6.62 0.01
N GLU A 232 -19.60 6.85 -0.70
CA GLU A 232 -19.80 6.28 -2.05
C GLU A 232 -19.43 7.32 -3.10
N LEU A 233 -18.69 6.88 -4.11
CA LEU A 233 -18.31 7.69 -5.28
C LEU A 233 -18.79 7.03 -6.57
N ALA A 234 -19.37 7.83 -7.47
CA ALA A 234 -19.73 7.39 -8.82
C ALA A 234 -18.45 7.25 -9.67
N ALA A 235 -17.61 6.28 -9.34
CA ALA A 235 -16.29 6.02 -9.93
C ALA A 235 -16.13 4.57 -10.38
N SER A 236 -15.13 4.34 -11.25
CA SER A 236 -14.62 3.02 -11.60
C SER A 236 -13.88 2.38 -10.41
N HIS A 237 -13.15 1.29 -10.67
CA HIS A 237 -12.30 0.65 -9.65
C HIS A 237 -11.18 1.55 -9.13
N VAL A 238 -10.85 2.64 -9.82
CA VAL A 238 -9.71 3.53 -9.51
C VAL A 238 -10.16 4.96 -9.16
N PRO A 239 -10.94 5.17 -8.08
CA PRO A 239 -11.40 6.50 -7.70
C PRO A 239 -10.25 7.46 -7.40
N GLN A 240 -9.07 6.98 -7.00
CA GLN A 240 -7.85 7.77 -6.80
C GLN A 240 -7.36 8.42 -8.10
N GLN A 241 -7.72 7.86 -9.25
CA GLN A 241 -7.39 8.40 -10.57
C GLN A 241 -8.47 9.35 -11.11
N SER A 242 -9.74 8.99 -10.93
CA SER A 242 -10.88 9.72 -11.53
C SER A 242 -11.53 10.73 -10.57
N ARG A 243 -11.40 10.55 -9.26
CA ARG A 243 -11.95 11.38 -8.18
C ARG A 243 -10.91 11.72 -7.10
N PRO A 244 -9.71 12.19 -7.46
CA PRO A 244 -8.59 12.32 -6.51
C PRO A 244 -8.87 13.30 -5.36
N ALA A 245 -9.66 14.35 -5.59
CA ALA A 245 -9.98 15.33 -4.57
C ALA A 245 -10.89 14.74 -3.47
N GLU A 246 -11.89 13.95 -3.88
CA GLU A 246 -12.81 13.27 -2.97
C GLU A 246 -12.10 12.18 -2.18
N VAL A 247 -11.20 11.41 -2.82
CA VAL A 247 -10.37 10.40 -2.15
C VAL A 247 -9.43 11.07 -1.15
N ALA A 248 -8.74 12.14 -1.54
CA ALA A 248 -7.88 12.91 -0.64
C ALA A 248 -8.64 13.45 0.57
N LYS A 249 -9.89 13.92 0.38
CA LYS A 249 -10.74 14.41 1.48
C LYS A 249 -10.99 13.31 2.52
N VAL A 250 -11.37 12.11 2.10
CA VAL A 250 -11.63 10.99 3.04
C VAL A 250 -10.36 10.61 3.80
N ILE A 251 -9.19 10.61 3.14
CA ILE A 251 -7.92 10.35 3.80
C ILE A 251 -7.60 11.46 4.82
N LEU A 252 -7.85 12.73 4.49
CA LEU A 252 -7.66 13.86 5.41
C LEU A 252 -8.63 13.81 6.60
N ASP A 253 -9.86 13.36 6.41
CA ASP A 253 -10.82 13.13 7.49
C ASP A 253 -10.30 12.04 8.46
N ALA A 254 -9.67 10.97 7.94
CA ALA A 254 -9.02 9.96 8.76
C ALA A 254 -7.80 10.51 9.51
N VAL A 255 -6.98 11.34 8.86
CA VAL A 255 -5.84 12.04 9.49
C VAL A 255 -6.32 12.94 10.63
N ALA A 256 -7.35 13.74 10.41
CA ALA A 256 -7.91 14.66 11.42
C ALA A 256 -8.48 13.92 12.64
N ALA A 257 -9.02 12.72 12.45
CA ALA A 257 -9.55 11.88 13.53
C ALA A 257 -8.46 11.10 14.27
N THR A 258 -7.23 11.05 13.75
CA THR A 258 -6.11 10.31 14.34
C THR A 258 -5.42 11.20 15.38
N LYS A 259 -5.72 10.97 16.66
CA LYS A 259 -5.15 11.70 17.82
C LYS A 259 -3.92 10.97 18.39
#